data_48153eaecc56a6ca18cb04f0453e458c
#
_entry.id   48153eaecc56a6ca18cb04f0453e458c
#
_cell.length_a   1.000
_cell.length_b   1.000
_cell.length_c   1.000
_cell.angle_alpha   90.00
_cell.angle_beta   90.00
_cell.angle_gamma   90.00
#
_symmetry.space_group_name_H-M   'P 1'
#
loop_
_entity.id
_entity.type
_entity.pdbx_description
1 polymer ?
#
loop_
_entity_poly.entity_id
_entity_poly.type
_entity_poly.pdbx_seq_one_letter_code
_entity_poly.pdbx_strand_id
1 'polypeptide(L)'
;KTGATIGKTAIVPEDLPRSNTTSHVGKITLPSNHCPEYFYYVLTSAVVQDQIQDLSAMQSTRPELGIDGMKNLKVVVPPLKEQNRIASYLDAETSKIDAVLNVKRSQLDRICDFKQSFVFEYVTGKKHIKEAM
;
A
#
# COMPACT_ATOMS: atom_id res chain seq x y z
N LYS A 1 -0.20 -11.40 7.50
CA LYS A 1 -0.05 -12.85 7.38
C LYS A 1 -1.36 -13.59 7.08
N THR A 2 -2.51 -13.02 7.44
CA THR A 2 -3.81 -13.67 7.28
C THR A 2 -4.89 -12.72 6.75
N GLY A 3 -5.85 -13.26 5.98
CA GLY A 3 -7.04 -12.55 5.49
C GLY A 3 -6.74 -11.45 4.47
N ALA A 4 -7.60 -10.44 4.39
CA ALA A 4 -7.56 -9.35 3.40
C ALA A 4 -6.30 -8.46 3.45
N THR A 5 -5.41 -8.66 4.42
CA THR A 5 -4.17 -7.89 4.60
C THR A 5 -2.91 -8.69 4.29
N ILE A 6 -3.05 -9.91 3.75
CA ILE A 6 -1.89 -10.71 3.31
C ILE A 6 -1.08 -9.90 2.30
N GLY A 7 0.25 -9.92 2.45
CA GLY A 7 1.17 -9.21 1.56
C GLY A 7 1.38 -7.73 1.90
N LYS A 8 0.56 -7.11 2.75
CA LYS A 8 0.83 -5.74 3.19
C LYS A 8 2.14 -5.70 3.98
N THR A 9 3.02 -4.83 3.56
CA THR A 9 4.37 -4.67 4.11
C THR A 9 4.57 -3.23 4.58
N ALA A 10 5.33 -3.06 5.66
CA ALA A 10 5.76 -1.75 6.14
C ALA A 10 7.18 -1.86 6.71
N ILE A 11 7.93 -0.78 6.61
CA ILE A 11 9.21 -0.64 7.30
C ILE A 11 8.94 -0.22 8.74
N VAL A 12 9.64 -0.85 9.69
CA VAL A 12 9.59 -0.46 11.09
C VAL A 12 10.50 0.74 11.29
N PRO A 13 10.01 1.89 11.78
CA PRO A 13 10.84 3.05 12.07
C PRO A 13 11.92 2.73 13.12
N GLU A 14 13.09 3.33 13.01
CA GLU A 14 14.21 3.12 13.94
C GLU A 14 13.89 3.61 15.36
N ASP A 15 13.10 4.68 15.47
CA ASP A 15 12.66 5.30 16.71
C ASP A 15 11.44 4.63 17.36
N LEU A 16 10.95 3.52 16.78
CA LEU A 16 9.80 2.80 17.33
C LEU A 16 10.14 2.26 18.71
N PRO A 17 9.40 2.63 19.77
CA PRO A 17 9.62 2.09 21.10
C PRO A 17 9.42 0.56 21.10
N ARG A 18 10.00 -0.11 22.11
CA ARG A 18 9.88 -1.57 22.24
C ARG A 18 8.41 -2.00 22.17
N SER A 19 8.08 -2.71 21.10
CA SER A 19 6.71 -3.06 20.73
C SER A 19 6.58 -4.54 20.45
N ASN A 20 5.38 -5.07 20.70
CA ASN A 20 5.03 -6.45 20.35
C ASN A 20 4.11 -6.47 19.11
N THR A 21 4.20 -7.55 18.34
CA THR A 21 3.28 -7.81 17.23
C THR A 21 2.43 -9.05 17.54
N THR A 22 1.27 -9.13 16.89
CA THR A 22 0.43 -10.33 16.97
C THR A 22 1.02 -11.46 16.13
N SER A 23 0.58 -12.70 16.37
CA SER A 23 0.98 -13.87 15.58
C SER A 23 0.65 -13.77 14.08
N HIS A 24 -0.25 -12.85 13.72
CA HIS A 24 -0.71 -12.62 12.34
C HIS A 24 0.22 -11.67 11.55
N VAL A 25 1.24 -11.12 12.19
CA VAL A 25 2.25 -10.26 11.56
C VAL A 25 3.58 -11.00 11.44
N GLY A 26 4.12 -11.09 10.25
CA GLY A 26 5.46 -11.62 10.02
C GLY A 26 6.50 -10.53 10.18
N LYS A 27 7.57 -10.78 10.95
CA LYS A 27 8.73 -9.90 11.05
C LYS A 27 9.86 -10.44 10.17
N ILE A 28 10.39 -9.59 9.31
CA ILE A 28 11.60 -9.88 8.51
C ILE A 28 12.71 -8.98 9.04
N THR A 29 13.81 -9.58 9.47
CA THR A 29 15.00 -8.83 9.89
C THR A 29 16.07 -9.02 8.84
N LEU A 30 16.51 -7.90 8.28
CA LEU A 30 17.57 -7.90 7.25
C LEU A 30 18.95 -7.73 7.90
N PRO A 31 19.98 -8.38 7.37
CA PRO A 31 21.37 -8.08 7.73
C PRO A 31 21.74 -6.64 7.36
N SER A 32 22.75 -6.06 8.05
CA SER A 32 23.19 -4.67 7.86
C SER A 32 23.72 -4.33 6.45
N ASN A 33 24.02 -5.34 5.65
CA ASN A 33 24.45 -5.18 4.25
C ASN A 33 23.30 -5.18 3.25
N HIS A 34 22.06 -4.91 3.71
CA HIS A 34 20.86 -4.84 2.88
C HIS A 34 20.10 -3.55 3.18
N CYS A 35 19.43 -3.00 2.16
CA CYS A 35 18.63 -1.78 2.23
C CYS A 35 17.16 -2.12 2.51
N PRO A 36 16.60 -1.77 3.68
CA PRO A 36 15.19 -2.06 4.01
C PRO A 36 14.19 -1.46 3.01
N GLU A 37 14.47 -0.24 2.52
CA GLU A 37 13.62 0.47 1.55
C GLU A 37 13.55 -0.28 0.23
N TYR A 38 14.67 -0.84 -0.23
CA TYR A 38 14.71 -1.69 -1.41
C TYR A 38 13.81 -2.93 -1.23
N PHE A 39 13.94 -3.63 -0.11
CA PHE A 39 13.12 -4.81 0.15
C PHE A 39 11.64 -4.48 0.36
N TYR A 40 11.32 -3.30 0.86
CA TYR A 40 9.94 -2.82 0.89
C TYR A 40 9.35 -2.75 -0.54
N TYR A 41 10.06 -2.14 -1.48
CA TYR A 41 9.63 -2.10 -2.88
C TYR A 41 9.55 -3.49 -3.51
N VAL A 42 10.50 -4.35 -3.24
CA VAL A 42 10.49 -5.73 -3.73
C VAL A 42 9.27 -6.48 -3.20
N LEU A 43 9.00 -6.43 -1.91
CA LEU A 43 7.89 -7.13 -1.28
C LEU A 43 6.51 -6.57 -1.69
N THR A 44 6.44 -5.29 -2.04
CA THR A 44 5.21 -4.65 -2.53
C THR A 44 5.03 -4.74 -4.04
N SER A 45 6.02 -5.24 -4.77
CA SER A 45 5.95 -5.43 -6.22
C SER A 45 4.92 -6.50 -6.62
N ALA A 46 4.28 -6.35 -7.78
CA ALA A 46 3.30 -7.30 -8.29
C ALA A 46 3.86 -8.73 -8.34
N VAL A 47 5.11 -8.90 -8.80
CA VAL A 47 5.76 -10.21 -8.91
C VAL A 47 5.85 -10.96 -7.58
N VAL A 48 6.14 -10.26 -6.48
CA VAL A 48 6.21 -10.88 -5.15
C VAL A 48 4.82 -11.02 -4.54
N GLN A 49 3.93 -10.08 -4.81
CA GLN A 49 2.53 -10.18 -4.38
C GLN A 49 1.83 -11.39 -5.01
N ASP A 50 2.08 -11.70 -6.27
CA ASP A 50 1.56 -12.90 -6.93
C ASP A 50 2.09 -14.18 -6.26
N GLN A 51 3.40 -14.24 -5.95
CA GLN A 51 3.97 -15.36 -5.19
C GLN A 51 3.33 -15.52 -3.80
N ILE A 52 3.08 -14.40 -3.11
CA ILE A 52 2.40 -14.41 -1.80
C ILE A 52 0.99 -14.96 -1.93
N GLN A 53 0.26 -14.58 -2.96
CA GLN A 53 -1.08 -15.08 -3.23
C GLN A 53 -1.06 -16.61 -3.46
N ASP A 54 -0.19 -17.08 -4.34
CA ASP A 54 -0.06 -18.51 -4.66
C ASP A 54 0.33 -19.34 -3.42
N LEU A 55 1.32 -18.88 -2.66
CA LEU A 55 1.79 -19.58 -1.46
C LEU A 55 0.78 -19.55 -0.31
N SER A 56 -0.09 -18.54 -0.26
CA SER A 56 -1.13 -18.43 0.77
C SER A 56 -2.38 -19.24 0.43
N ALA A 57 -2.72 -19.37 -0.84
CA ALA A 57 -3.91 -20.12 -1.30
C ALA A 57 -3.76 -21.63 -1.10
N MET A 58 -2.53 -22.15 -1.09
CA MET A 58 -2.26 -23.59 -0.96
C MET A 58 -2.52 -24.17 0.44
N GLN A 59 -2.74 -23.34 1.47
CA GLN A 59 -2.64 -23.85 2.85
C GLN A 59 -3.94 -24.03 3.64
N SER A 60 -5.08 -23.54 3.26
CA SER A 60 -6.37 -23.88 3.91
C SER A 60 -7.59 -23.07 3.43
N THR A 61 -8.74 -23.35 4.06
CA THR A 61 -9.98 -22.54 3.97
C THR A 61 -9.83 -21.07 4.41
N ARG A 62 -8.73 -20.76 5.10
CA ARG A 62 -8.29 -19.38 5.43
C ARG A 62 -6.93 -19.13 4.81
N PRO A 63 -6.81 -18.24 3.80
CA PRO A 63 -5.52 -17.90 3.24
C PRO A 63 -4.58 -17.34 4.32
N GLU A 64 -3.43 -17.98 4.48
CA GLU A 64 -2.37 -17.55 5.40
C GLU A 64 -1.00 -17.77 4.77
N LEU A 65 -0.14 -16.75 4.79
CA LEU A 65 1.25 -16.92 4.44
C LEU A 65 2.03 -17.37 5.67
N GLY A 66 2.28 -18.68 5.78
CA GLY A 66 3.10 -19.26 6.84
C GLY A 66 4.57 -18.82 6.77
N ILE A 67 5.34 -19.15 7.81
CA ILE A 67 6.79 -18.84 7.86
C ILE A 67 7.53 -19.52 6.70
N ASP A 68 7.16 -20.74 6.36
CA ASP A 68 7.80 -21.47 5.25
C ASP A 68 7.45 -20.84 3.90
N GLY A 69 6.21 -20.36 3.72
CA GLY A 69 5.84 -19.57 2.56
C GLY A 69 6.70 -18.31 2.44
N MET A 70 6.90 -17.58 3.53
CA MET A 70 7.77 -16.40 3.55
C MET A 70 9.23 -16.72 3.18
N LYS A 71 9.76 -17.85 3.64
CA LYS A 71 11.12 -18.30 3.32
C LYS A 71 11.29 -18.70 1.85
N ASN A 72 10.22 -19.11 1.21
CA ASN A 72 10.22 -19.57 -0.18
C ASN A 72 9.98 -18.46 -1.20
N LEU A 73 9.77 -17.22 -0.76
CA LEU A 73 9.69 -16.07 -1.66
C LEU A 73 10.99 -15.88 -2.42
N LYS A 74 10.88 -15.82 -3.73
CA LYS A 74 12.02 -15.59 -4.63
C LYS A 74 12.12 -14.11 -4.95
N VAL A 75 13.24 -13.52 -4.56
CA VAL A 75 13.50 -12.09 -4.75
C VAL A 75 14.86 -11.87 -5.42
N VAL A 76 14.99 -10.82 -6.19
CA VAL A 76 16.27 -10.38 -6.75
C VAL A 76 17.02 -9.57 -5.71
N VAL A 77 18.29 -9.87 -5.49
CA VAL A 77 19.14 -9.18 -4.50
C VAL A 77 20.40 -8.65 -5.17
N PRO A 78 20.37 -7.43 -5.72
CA PRO A 78 21.57 -6.79 -6.27
C PRO A 78 22.54 -6.37 -5.16
N PRO A 79 23.77 -5.95 -5.47
CA PRO A 79 24.69 -5.38 -4.49
C PRO A 79 24.08 -4.18 -3.74
N LEU A 80 24.45 -3.97 -2.46
CA LEU A 80 23.88 -2.92 -1.59
C LEU A 80 23.88 -1.53 -2.24
N LYS A 81 24.94 -1.18 -2.96
CA LYS A 81 25.03 0.12 -3.67
C LYS A 81 23.88 0.29 -4.68
N GLU A 82 23.55 -0.78 -5.39
CA GLU A 82 22.44 -0.75 -6.36
C GLU A 82 21.08 -0.77 -5.67
N GLN A 83 20.93 -1.52 -4.56
CA GLN A 83 19.71 -1.48 -3.73
C GLN A 83 19.40 -0.05 -3.30
N ASN A 84 20.38 0.67 -2.72
CA ASN A 84 20.21 2.06 -2.28
C ASN A 84 19.85 2.98 -3.43
N ARG A 85 20.47 2.81 -4.59
CA ARG A 85 20.19 3.63 -5.78
C ARG A 85 18.78 3.41 -6.31
N ILE A 86 18.32 2.16 -6.35
CA ILE A 86 16.96 1.82 -6.77
C ILE A 86 15.94 2.38 -5.76
N ALA A 87 16.15 2.17 -4.47
CA ALA A 87 15.28 2.68 -3.42
C ALA A 87 15.13 4.19 -3.50
N SER A 88 16.24 4.94 -3.52
CA SER A 88 16.21 6.41 -3.63
C SER A 88 15.51 6.91 -4.88
N TYR A 89 15.70 6.24 -6.00
CA TYR A 89 15.00 6.59 -7.24
C TYR A 89 13.48 6.37 -7.12
N LEU A 90 13.08 5.20 -6.59
CA LEU A 90 11.66 4.88 -6.40
C LEU A 90 11.00 5.81 -5.37
N ASP A 91 11.68 6.15 -4.28
CA ASP A 91 11.17 7.12 -3.28
C ASP A 91 10.89 8.48 -3.94
N ALA A 92 11.81 8.96 -4.76
CA ALA A 92 11.63 10.23 -5.45
C ALA A 92 10.46 10.21 -6.45
N GLU A 93 10.31 9.14 -7.22
CA GLU A 93 9.25 9.03 -8.21
C GLU A 93 7.87 8.76 -7.58
N THR A 94 7.81 7.87 -6.58
CA THR A 94 6.55 7.60 -5.88
C THR A 94 6.04 8.82 -5.11
N SER A 95 6.94 9.62 -4.51
CA SER A 95 6.56 10.87 -3.84
C SER A 95 5.90 11.87 -4.80
N LYS A 96 6.38 11.97 -6.05
CA LYS A 96 5.74 12.81 -7.07
C LYS A 96 4.35 12.30 -7.44
N ILE A 97 4.21 10.99 -7.60
CA ILE A 97 2.93 10.35 -7.90
C ILE A 97 1.94 10.58 -6.75
N ASP A 98 2.38 10.40 -5.51
CA ASP A 98 1.54 10.59 -4.32
C ASP A 98 1.08 12.05 -4.18
N ALA A 99 1.94 13.02 -4.49
CA ALA A 99 1.55 14.42 -4.52
C ALA A 99 0.41 14.68 -5.53
N VAL A 100 0.51 14.12 -6.74
CA VAL A 100 -0.55 14.22 -7.76
C VAL A 100 -1.83 13.51 -7.31
N LEU A 101 -1.72 12.32 -6.72
CA LEU A 101 -2.85 11.57 -6.20
C LEU A 101 -3.59 12.35 -5.11
N ASN A 102 -2.87 13.00 -4.20
CA ASN A 102 -3.47 13.81 -3.14
C ASN A 102 -4.24 15.01 -3.69
N VAL A 103 -3.70 15.70 -4.71
CA VAL A 103 -4.42 16.78 -5.41
C VAL A 103 -5.70 16.24 -6.05
N LYS A 104 -5.62 15.10 -6.74
CA LYS A 104 -6.80 14.48 -7.40
C LYS A 104 -7.87 14.04 -6.40
N ARG A 105 -7.48 13.48 -5.26
CA ARG A 105 -8.42 13.14 -4.17
C ARG A 105 -9.14 14.39 -3.67
N SER A 106 -8.41 15.46 -3.37
CA SER A 106 -9.01 16.71 -2.94
C SER A 106 -9.97 17.32 -3.98
N GLN A 107 -9.64 17.20 -5.27
CA GLN A 107 -10.55 17.62 -6.34
C GLN A 107 -11.83 16.78 -6.37
N LEU A 108 -11.70 15.45 -6.19
CA LEU A 108 -12.86 14.55 -6.14
C LEU A 108 -13.77 14.87 -4.97
N ASP A 109 -13.21 15.10 -3.78
CA ASP A 109 -13.97 15.46 -2.58
C ASP A 109 -14.78 16.74 -2.82
N ARG A 110 -14.17 17.79 -3.40
CA ARG A 110 -14.87 19.04 -3.76
C ARG A 110 -16.02 18.83 -4.75
N ILE A 111 -15.84 17.94 -5.72
CA ILE A 111 -16.90 17.60 -6.68
C ILE A 111 -18.03 16.85 -5.97
N CYS A 112 -17.72 15.95 -5.05
CA CYS A 112 -18.72 15.26 -4.25
C CYS A 112 -19.52 16.23 -3.36
N ASP A 113 -18.85 17.17 -2.70
CA ASP A 113 -19.48 18.21 -1.88
C ASP A 113 -20.37 19.12 -2.73
N PHE A 114 -19.88 19.53 -3.90
CA PHE A 114 -20.68 20.32 -4.84
C PHE A 114 -21.93 19.56 -5.29
N LYS A 115 -21.80 18.27 -5.64
CA LYS A 115 -22.96 17.44 -6.00
C LYS A 115 -23.99 17.38 -4.88
N GLN A 116 -23.55 17.18 -3.64
CA GLN A 116 -24.44 17.12 -2.48
C GLN A 116 -25.14 18.47 -2.26
N SER A 117 -24.39 19.56 -2.30
CA SER A 117 -24.94 20.91 -2.17
C SER A 117 -25.94 21.24 -3.28
N PHE A 118 -25.59 20.87 -4.52
CA PHE A 118 -26.48 21.07 -5.68
C PHE A 118 -27.81 20.34 -5.51
N VAL A 119 -27.76 19.04 -5.14
CA VAL A 119 -28.99 18.26 -4.88
C VAL A 119 -29.81 18.90 -3.76
N PHE A 120 -29.15 19.28 -2.65
CA PHE A 120 -29.81 19.89 -1.51
C PHE A 120 -30.54 21.21 -1.88
N GLU A 121 -29.91 22.09 -2.65
CA GLU A 121 -30.49 23.37 -3.05
C GLU A 121 -31.79 23.20 -3.85
N TYR A 122 -31.86 22.21 -4.75
CA TYR A 122 -33.07 21.98 -5.55
C TYR A 122 -34.13 21.19 -4.78
N VAL A 123 -33.77 20.18 -4.01
CA VAL A 123 -34.75 19.37 -3.25
C VAL A 123 -35.38 20.17 -2.11
N THR A 124 -34.64 21.10 -1.51
CA THR A 124 -35.18 21.95 -0.43
C THR A 124 -35.89 23.21 -0.93
N GLY A 125 -35.98 23.41 -2.25
CA GLY A 125 -36.63 24.62 -2.84
C GLY A 125 -35.80 25.89 -2.71
N LYS A 126 -34.52 25.81 -2.32
CA LYS A 126 -33.63 26.99 -2.32
C LYS A 126 -33.32 27.48 -3.73
N LYS A 127 -33.33 26.58 -4.69
CA LYS A 127 -33.21 26.87 -6.12
C LYS A 127 -34.38 26.23 -6.87
N HIS A 128 -34.91 26.93 -7.86
CA HIS A 128 -35.96 26.45 -8.73
C HIS A 128 -35.41 26.16 -10.12
N ILE A 129 -35.93 25.10 -10.77
CA ILE A 129 -35.69 24.86 -12.19
C ILE A 129 -36.45 25.94 -12.97
N LYS A 130 -35.71 26.74 -13.75
CA LYS A 130 -36.38 27.66 -14.70
C LYS A 130 -37.00 26.83 -15.80
N GLU A 131 -38.30 26.90 -15.97
CA GLU A 131 -38.95 26.33 -17.13
C GLU A 131 -38.30 26.89 -18.39
N ALA A 132 -37.86 26.05 -19.29
CA ALA A 132 -37.41 26.46 -20.61
C ALA A 132 -38.63 26.94 -21.37
N MET A 133 -38.68 28.26 -21.70
CA MET A 133 -39.66 28.77 -22.65
C MET A 133 -39.38 28.22 -24.03
#